data_985f38240f172f3893701296f9c6135e
#
_entry.id   985f38240f172f3893701296f9c6135e
#
_cell.length_a   1.000
_cell.length_b   1.000
_cell.length_c   1.000
_cell.angle_alpha   90.00
_cell.angle_beta   90.00
_cell.angle_gamma   90.00
#
_symmetry.space_group_name_H-M   'P 1'
#
loop_
_entity.id
_entity.type
_entity.pdbx_description
1 polymer ?
#
loop_
_entity_poly.entity_id
_entity_poly.type
_entity_poly.pdbx_seq_one_letter_code
_entity_poly.pdbx_strand_id
1 'polypeptide(L)'
;MQPKDLVQLAEQFGSPLYVYDAAKIQSQYQRLTKAFSKVEKLRINYAMKALSNVAILELLRDMGSCLDAVSIQEVQLGLHAGYSPDQIFFTPNGVSLEEIEEVSALGVQINIDNLSILEQFGTKYPTVPVCIRINPHVMAGGNTNISVGHIDSKFGISIHQLPHLLRIVENTKMHIVGIHMHTGSDILDIEVFLYAAEILFDVAKNFKELEFLDFGSGFKVPYKKDDIETDIEELGKKLSKRFNSFCAEYGKDLTLIFEPGKFLVSEAGY
;
A
#
# COMPACT_ATOMS: atom_id res chain seq x y z
N MET A 1 23.82 -7.32 -10.81
CA MET A 1 25.06 -6.61 -11.22
C MET A 1 26.28 -7.45 -10.89
N GLN A 2 27.39 -7.37 -11.66
CA GLN A 2 28.62 -8.13 -11.39
C GLN A 2 29.59 -7.30 -10.54
N PRO A 3 30.47 -7.92 -9.69
CA PRO A 3 31.43 -7.18 -8.89
C PRO A 3 32.33 -6.22 -9.67
N LYS A 4 32.73 -6.60 -10.89
CA LYS A 4 33.55 -5.75 -11.79
C LYS A 4 32.84 -4.45 -12.17
N ASP A 5 31.50 -4.50 -12.36
CA ASP A 5 30.70 -3.33 -12.72
C ASP A 5 30.66 -2.33 -11.55
N LEU A 6 30.57 -2.84 -10.31
CA LEU A 6 30.58 -2.00 -9.09
C LEU A 6 31.93 -1.30 -8.90
N VAL A 7 33.05 -2.01 -9.13
CA VAL A 7 34.39 -1.39 -9.10
C VAL A 7 34.52 -0.29 -10.13
N GLN A 8 34.09 -0.54 -11.37
CA GLN A 8 34.12 0.46 -12.44
C GLN A 8 33.29 1.70 -12.12
N LEU A 9 32.08 1.51 -11.52
CA LEU A 9 31.22 2.61 -11.08
C LEU A 9 31.91 3.42 -9.94
N ALA A 10 32.53 2.75 -8.98
CA ALA A 10 33.26 3.42 -7.90
C ALA A 10 34.47 4.22 -8.42
N GLU A 11 35.20 3.72 -9.44
CA GLU A 11 36.27 4.44 -10.09
C GLU A 11 35.77 5.68 -10.85
N GLN A 12 34.60 5.57 -11.48
CA GLN A 12 34.00 6.65 -12.28
C GLN A 12 33.36 7.75 -11.41
N PHE A 13 32.63 7.37 -10.35
CA PHE A 13 31.79 8.28 -9.56
C PHE A 13 32.32 8.58 -8.16
N GLY A 14 33.38 7.88 -7.75
CA GLY A 14 33.94 7.99 -6.40
C GLY A 14 33.27 7.07 -5.39
N SER A 15 33.79 7.11 -4.14
CA SER A 15 33.33 6.29 -3.02
C SER A 15 33.20 7.17 -1.77
N PRO A 16 32.19 6.98 -0.88
CA PRO A 16 31.17 5.94 -0.93
C PRO A 16 30.10 6.22 -2.00
N LEU A 17 29.52 5.15 -2.55
CA LEU A 17 28.52 5.23 -3.63
C LEU A 17 27.39 4.22 -3.36
N TYR A 18 26.14 4.67 -3.47
CA TYR A 18 24.97 3.78 -3.53
C TYR A 18 24.62 3.48 -4.99
N VAL A 19 24.52 2.21 -5.33
CA VAL A 19 24.20 1.73 -6.67
C VAL A 19 22.92 0.92 -6.63
N TYR A 20 22.00 1.17 -7.56
CA TYR A 20 20.75 0.43 -7.67
C TYR A 20 20.64 -0.25 -9.04
N ASP A 21 20.32 -1.55 -9.01
CA ASP A 21 20.12 -2.36 -10.22
C ASP A 21 18.68 -2.22 -10.71
N ALA A 22 18.47 -1.40 -11.73
CA ALA A 22 17.17 -1.15 -12.34
C ALA A 22 16.51 -2.44 -12.87
N ALA A 23 17.30 -3.37 -13.44
CA ALA A 23 16.76 -4.63 -13.95
C ALA A 23 16.20 -5.51 -12.83
N LYS A 24 16.79 -5.47 -11.62
CA LYS A 24 16.25 -6.17 -10.46
C LYS A 24 14.92 -5.56 -10.01
N ILE A 25 14.80 -4.24 -9.94
CA ILE A 25 13.54 -3.54 -9.64
C ILE A 25 12.46 -3.92 -10.64
N GLN A 26 12.80 -3.87 -11.94
CA GLN A 26 11.87 -4.23 -13.02
C GLN A 26 11.40 -5.68 -12.88
N SER A 27 12.31 -6.61 -12.61
CA SER A 27 11.97 -8.03 -12.46
C SER A 27 11.04 -8.29 -11.28
N GLN A 28 11.23 -7.61 -10.14
CA GLN A 28 10.37 -7.74 -8.97
C GLN A 28 8.97 -7.16 -9.22
N TYR A 29 8.88 -6.02 -9.90
CA TYR A 29 7.59 -5.44 -10.29
C TYR A 29 6.83 -6.38 -11.23
N GLN A 30 7.50 -6.94 -12.24
CA GLN A 30 6.91 -7.89 -13.18
C GLN A 30 6.50 -9.20 -12.47
N ARG A 31 7.30 -9.67 -11.52
CA ARG A 31 6.99 -10.85 -10.72
C ARG A 31 5.67 -10.66 -9.96
N LEU A 32 5.53 -9.52 -9.28
CA LEU A 32 4.32 -9.21 -8.52
C LEU A 32 3.10 -9.09 -9.42
N THR A 33 3.18 -8.30 -10.49
CA THR A 33 2.06 -8.12 -11.42
C THR A 33 1.64 -9.43 -12.10
N LYS A 34 2.61 -10.29 -12.43
CA LYS A 34 2.35 -11.61 -12.99
C LYS A 34 1.65 -12.55 -12.00
N ALA A 35 2.03 -12.54 -10.73
CA ALA A 35 1.41 -13.35 -9.69
C ALA A 35 -0.10 -13.07 -9.56
N PHE A 36 -0.50 -11.81 -9.74
CA PHE A 36 -1.89 -11.36 -9.66
C PHE A 36 -2.57 -11.15 -11.03
N SER A 37 -2.01 -11.69 -12.11
CA SER A 37 -2.54 -11.53 -13.48
C SER A 37 -3.96 -12.08 -13.71
N LYS A 38 -4.53 -12.82 -12.75
CA LYS A 38 -5.91 -13.32 -12.79
C LYS A 38 -6.93 -12.30 -12.21
N VAL A 39 -6.48 -11.19 -11.66
CA VAL A 39 -7.33 -10.09 -11.22
C VAL A 39 -7.48 -9.13 -12.39
N GLU A 40 -8.71 -8.74 -12.73
CA GLU A 40 -8.99 -7.88 -13.87
C GLU A 40 -8.42 -6.47 -13.68
N LYS A 41 -8.57 -5.91 -12.47
CA LYS A 41 -8.10 -4.57 -12.13
C LYS A 41 -7.09 -4.65 -10.99
N LEU A 42 -5.81 -4.67 -11.35
CA LEU A 42 -4.69 -4.64 -10.41
C LEU A 42 -4.01 -3.27 -10.46
N ARG A 43 -3.74 -2.69 -9.29
CA ARG A 43 -2.96 -1.46 -9.13
C ARG A 43 -1.84 -1.70 -8.12
N ILE A 44 -0.64 -1.27 -8.44
CA ILE A 44 0.51 -1.29 -7.55
C ILE A 44 0.88 0.15 -7.19
N ASN A 45 0.77 0.50 -5.91
CA ASN A 45 1.20 1.76 -5.36
C ASN A 45 2.58 1.55 -4.73
N TYR A 46 3.64 2.04 -5.33
CA TYR A 46 4.97 1.90 -4.73
C TYR A 46 5.07 2.71 -3.44
N ALA A 47 5.37 2.05 -2.32
CA ALA A 47 5.60 2.70 -1.03
C ALA A 47 6.97 3.40 -1.02
N MET A 48 6.99 4.69 -1.38
CA MET A 48 8.23 5.44 -1.62
C MET A 48 9.08 5.66 -0.38
N LYS A 49 8.53 5.48 0.83
CA LYS A 49 9.29 5.44 2.08
C LYS A 49 10.41 4.39 2.10
N ALA A 50 10.34 3.37 1.25
CA ALA A 50 11.39 2.36 1.13
C ALA A 50 12.62 2.89 0.39
N LEU A 51 12.44 3.72 -0.64
CA LEU A 51 13.51 4.39 -1.40
C LEU A 51 12.89 5.52 -2.24
N SER A 52 13.09 6.77 -1.83
CA SER A 52 12.48 7.97 -2.43
C SER A 52 13.36 8.65 -3.50
N ASN A 53 14.36 7.95 -4.06
CA ASN A 53 15.18 8.48 -5.13
C ASN A 53 14.34 8.75 -6.39
N VAL A 54 14.42 9.97 -6.94
CA VAL A 54 13.58 10.42 -8.08
C VAL A 54 13.73 9.51 -9.30
N ALA A 55 14.94 9.09 -9.65
CA ALA A 55 15.15 8.19 -10.78
C ALA A 55 14.49 6.81 -10.60
N ILE A 56 14.38 6.34 -9.37
CA ILE A 56 13.66 5.09 -9.05
C ILE A 56 12.14 5.31 -9.13
N LEU A 57 11.65 6.48 -8.67
CA LEU A 57 10.23 6.85 -8.80
C LEU A 57 9.84 6.93 -10.28
N GLU A 58 10.65 7.61 -11.10
CA GLU A 58 10.45 7.71 -12.57
C GLU A 58 10.45 6.32 -13.23
N LEU A 59 11.42 5.45 -12.89
CA LEU A 59 11.50 4.08 -13.38
C LEU A 59 10.21 3.30 -13.11
N LEU A 60 9.71 3.36 -11.87
CA LEU A 60 8.51 2.65 -11.46
C LEU A 60 7.24 3.24 -12.08
N ARG A 61 7.16 4.58 -12.19
CA ARG A 61 6.08 5.26 -12.92
C ARG A 61 6.01 4.80 -14.38
N ASP A 62 7.14 4.75 -15.07
CA ASP A 62 7.22 4.34 -16.47
C ASP A 62 6.85 2.87 -16.68
N MET A 63 6.92 2.07 -15.62
CA MET A 63 6.39 0.70 -15.60
C MET A 63 4.88 0.61 -15.29
N GLY A 64 4.22 1.74 -15.01
CA GLY A 64 2.80 1.81 -14.69
C GLY A 64 2.49 1.68 -13.20
N SER A 65 3.50 1.79 -12.30
CA SER A 65 3.25 1.89 -10.87
C SER A 65 2.60 3.22 -10.53
N CYS A 66 1.67 3.20 -9.59
CA CYS A 66 1.23 4.35 -8.83
C CYS A 66 2.11 4.52 -7.59
N LEU A 67 1.79 5.47 -6.72
CA LEU A 67 2.64 5.86 -5.59
C LEU A 67 1.84 5.83 -4.27
N ASP A 68 2.43 5.27 -3.21
CA ASP A 68 2.00 5.43 -1.82
C ASP A 68 2.93 6.43 -1.12
N ALA A 69 2.35 7.53 -0.62
CA ALA A 69 3.02 8.61 0.08
C ALA A 69 2.45 8.77 1.49
N VAL A 70 3.33 9.03 2.48
CA VAL A 70 2.94 9.11 3.90
C VAL A 70 3.09 10.52 4.48
N SER A 71 3.54 11.49 3.69
CA SER A 71 3.66 12.91 4.06
C SER A 71 3.41 13.81 2.85
N ILE A 72 3.06 15.08 3.11
CA ILE A 72 2.90 16.08 2.03
C ILE A 72 4.18 16.24 1.22
N GLN A 73 5.37 16.11 1.84
CA GLN A 73 6.65 16.20 1.15
C GLN A 73 6.85 15.02 0.18
N GLU A 74 6.40 13.82 0.55
CA GLU A 74 6.41 12.68 -0.36
C GLU A 74 5.43 12.86 -1.51
N VAL A 75 4.24 13.42 -1.27
CA VAL A 75 3.29 13.78 -2.33
C VAL A 75 3.93 14.77 -3.32
N GLN A 76 4.55 15.84 -2.80
CA GLN A 76 5.23 16.83 -3.64
C GLN A 76 6.38 16.22 -4.44
N LEU A 77 7.14 15.30 -3.83
CA LEU A 77 8.22 14.59 -4.52
C LEU A 77 7.66 13.66 -5.62
N GLY A 78 6.54 13.00 -5.38
CA GLY A 78 5.84 12.19 -6.38
C GLY A 78 5.38 13.03 -7.58
N LEU A 79 4.75 14.18 -7.32
CA LEU A 79 4.37 15.14 -8.37
C LEU A 79 5.61 15.63 -9.16
N HIS A 80 6.72 15.92 -8.47
CA HIS A 80 7.99 16.31 -9.10
C HIS A 80 8.56 15.18 -9.97
N ALA A 81 8.44 13.92 -9.56
CA ALA A 81 8.83 12.74 -10.36
C ALA A 81 7.87 12.45 -11.52
N GLY A 82 6.84 13.30 -11.74
CA GLY A 82 5.93 13.25 -12.86
C GLY A 82 4.72 12.33 -12.70
N TYR A 83 4.41 11.88 -11.48
CA TYR A 83 3.13 11.26 -11.20
C TYR A 83 2.00 12.29 -11.26
N SER A 84 0.86 11.93 -11.85
CA SER A 84 -0.36 12.73 -11.75
C SER A 84 -1.02 12.54 -10.37
N PRO A 85 -1.83 13.50 -9.89
CA PRO A 85 -2.47 13.38 -8.57
C PRO A 85 -3.29 12.09 -8.39
N ASP A 86 -3.99 11.62 -9.40
CA ASP A 86 -4.77 10.38 -9.40
C ASP A 86 -3.90 9.10 -9.30
N GLN A 87 -2.62 9.21 -9.58
CA GLN A 87 -1.64 8.13 -9.39
C GLN A 87 -1.05 8.10 -7.99
N ILE A 88 -1.33 9.10 -7.14
CA ILE A 88 -0.78 9.19 -5.77
C ILE A 88 -1.86 8.83 -4.76
N PHE A 89 -1.51 7.96 -3.83
CA PHE A 89 -2.28 7.59 -2.66
C PHE A 89 -1.62 8.19 -1.42
N PHE A 90 -2.36 8.93 -0.62
CA PHE A 90 -1.85 9.50 0.62
C PHE A 90 -2.32 8.66 1.79
N THR A 91 -1.40 7.89 2.39
CA THR A 91 -1.67 6.95 3.48
C THR A 91 -0.93 7.36 4.77
N PRO A 92 -1.22 8.54 5.32
CA PRO A 92 -0.50 9.09 6.46
C PRO A 92 -0.86 8.36 7.77
N ASN A 93 -0.06 8.64 8.80
CA ASN A 93 -0.40 8.30 10.18
C ASN A 93 0.03 9.44 11.12
N GLY A 94 -0.90 9.88 11.96
CA GLY A 94 -0.62 10.91 12.96
C GLY A 94 -0.39 12.30 12.40
N VAL A 95 -1.02 12.63 11.27
CA VAL A 95 -1.00 13.97 10.66
C VAL A 95 -2.21 14.79 11.12
N SER A 96 -2.13 16.11 10.95
CA SER A 96 -3.22 17.03 11.26
C SER A 96 -4.32 17.02 10.19
N LEU A 97 -5.49 17.56 10.53
CA LEU A 97 -6.56 17.75 9.56
C LEU A 97 -6.13 18.71 8.44
N GLU A 98 -5.38 19.75 8.78
CA GLU A 98 -4.90 20.75 7.82
C GLU A 98 -4.00 20.11 6.76
N GLU A 99 -3.12 19.16 7.15
CA GLU A 99 -2.28 18.45 6.19
C GLU A 99 -3.11 17.56 5.24
N ILE A 100 -4.15 16.90 5.76
CA ILE A 100 -5.09 16.12 4.93
C ILE A 100 -5.84 17.03 3.95
N GLU A 101 -6.29 18.21 4.41
CA GLU A 101 -6.97 19.21 3.57
C GLU A 101 -6.04 19.72 2.46
N GLU A 102 -4.79 20.01 2.79
CA GLU A 102 -3.78 20.47 1.82
C GLU A 102 -3.54 19.42 0.74
N VAL A 103 -3.35 18.16 1.12
CA VAL A 103 -3.16 17.06 0.15
C VAL A 103 -4.42 16.80 -0.66
N SER A 104 -5.61 16.85 -0.02
CA SER A 104 -6.89 16.70 -0.72
C SER A 104 -7.09 17.77 -1.81
N ALA A 105 -6.68 19.02 -1.53
CA ALA A 105 -6.76 20.12 -2.50
C ALA A 105 -5.86 19.90 -3.74
N LEU A 106 -4.86 19.03 -3.66
CA LEU A 106 -4.03 18.62 -4.80
C LEU A 106 -4.70 17.57 -5.70
N GLY A 107 -5.86 17.04 -5.29
CA GLY A 107 -6.57 15.99 -6.04
C GLY A 107 -6.01 14.58 -5.83
N VAL A 108 -5.23 14.38 -4.79
CA VAL A 108 -4.64 13.09 -4.40
C VAL A 108 -5.68 12.25 -3.64
N GLN A 109 -5.67 10.93 -3.83
CA GLN A 109 -6.55 10.03 -3.09
C GLN A 109 -6.14 9.98 -1.60
N ILE A 110 -7.09 10.31 -0.72
CA ILE A 110 -6.86 10.35 0.73
C ILE A 110 -7.25 9.02 1.38
N ASN A 111 -6.39 8.53 2.27
CA ASN A 111 -6.68 7.43 3.18
C ASN A 111 -6.68 7.94 4.64
N ILE A 112 -7.79 7.72 5.37
CA ILE A 112 -7.97 8.20 6.75
C ILE A 112 -7.89 7.03 7.71
N ASP A 113 -7.06 7.16 8.75
CA ASP A 113 -6.69 6.10 9.67
C ASP A 113 -7.23 6.26 11.10
N ASN A 114 -8.02 7.30 11.38
CA ASN A 114 -8.60 7.51 12.70
C ASN A 114 -9.98 8.19 12.65
N LEU A 115 -10.81 7.92 13.69
CA LEU A 115 -12.20 8.37 13.74
C LEU A 115 -12.34 9.89 13.87
N SER A 116 -11.45 10.54 14.61
CA SER A 116 -11.53 11.99 14.84
C SER A 116 -11.34 12.79 13.54
N ILE A 117 -10.32 12.43 12.77
CA ILE A 117 -10.07 13.03 11.45
C ILE A 117 -11.20 12.67 10.48
N LEU A 118 -11.67 11.40 10.51
CA LEU A 118 -12.75 10.94 9.65
C LEU A 118 -14.03 11.78 9.85
N GLU A 119 -14.42 12.02 11.09
CA GLU A 119 -15.61 12.82 11.43
C GLU A 119 -15.45 14.30 11.02
N GLN A 120 -14.30 14.90 11.33
CA GLN A 120 -14.03 16.29 10.99
C GLN A 120 -13.95 16.50 9.48
N PHE A 121 -13.21 15.64 8.76
CA PHE A 121 -13.07 15.72 7.31
C PHE A 121 -14.42 15.45 6.61
N GLY A 122 -15.15 14.41 7.01
CA GLY A 122 -16.45 14.07 6.45
C GLY A 122 -17.51 15.15 6.67
N THR A 123 -17.48 15.83 7.82
CA THR A 123 -18.38 16.96 8.10
C THR A 123 -18.09 18.14 7.17
N LYS A 124 -16.82 18.42 6.88
CA LYS A 124 -16.40 19.58 6.09
C LYS A 124 -16.42 19.29 4.57
N TYR A 125 -16.10 18.04 4.17
CA TYR A 125 -15.92 17.65 2.77
C TYR A 125 -16.64 16.34 2.42
N PRO A 126 -17.98 16.25 2.59
CA PRO A 126 -18.71 15.00 2.43
C PRO A 126 -18.67 14.40 1.01
N THR A 127 -18.43 15.23 0.00
CA THR A 127 -18.38 14.80 -1.41
C THR A 127 -17.00 14.37 -1.89
N VAL A 128 -15.95 14.62 -1.10
CA VAL A 128 -14.60 14.18 -1.46
C VAL A 128 -14.49 12.67 -1.24
N PRO A 129 -14.09 11.90 -2.26
CA PRO A 129 -13.94 10.46 -2.11
C PRO A 129 -12.74 10.14 -1.21
N VAL A 130 -12.95 9.30 -0.20
CA VAL A 130 -11.91 8.88 0.74
C VAL A 130 -11.82 7.37 0.87
N CYS A 131 -10.63 6.89 1.18
CA CYS A 131 -10.36 5.54 1.65
C CYS A 131 -10.28 5.53 3.18
N ILE A 132 -10.64 4.41 3.81
CA ILE A 132 -10.54 4.24 5.26
C ILE A 132 -9.56 3.11 5.57
N ARG A 133 -8.59 3.36 6.44
CA ARG A 133 -7.67 2.34 6.92
C ARG A 133 -8.24 1.63 8.13
N ILE A 134 -8.42 0.32 7.99
CA ILE A 134 -8.88 -0.59 9.05
C ILE A 134 -7.70 -1.35 9.64
N ASN A 135 -7.65 -1.47 10.97
CA ASN A 135 -6.80 -2.42 11.66
C ASN A 135 -7.59 -3.71 11.93
N PRO A 136 -7.31 -4.82 11.24
CA PRO A 136 -8.03 -6.07 11.42
C PRO A 136 -7.62 -6.83 12.68
N HIS A 137 -6.64 -6.35 13.45
CA HIS A 137 -6.06 -7.02 14.63
C HIS A 137 -5.49 -8.42 14.33
N VAL A 138 -4.98 -8.62 13.14
CA VAL A 138 -4.27 -9.83 12.75
C VAL A 138 -2.78 -9.63 12.97
N MET A 139 -2.19 -10.46 13.81
CA MET A 139 -0.73 -10.44 14.04
C MET A 139 -0.05 -11.15 12.88
N ALA A 140 0.62 -10.38 12.03
CA ALA A 140 1.39 -10.88 10.90
C ALA A 140 2.86 -10.48 11.06
N GLY A 141 3.77 -11.36 10.63
CA GLY A 141 5.21 -11.11 10.69
C GLY A 141 5.92 -11.80 11.87
N GLY A 142 7.23 -12.04 11.68
CA GLY A 142 8.07 -12.77 12.64
C GLY A 142 8.56 -11.94 13.83
N ASN A 143 8.27 -10.64 13.89
CA ASN A 143 8.73 -9.74 14.95
C ASN A 143 7.57 -8.90 15.47
N THR A 144 7.21 -9.11 16.74
CA THR A 144 6.11 -8.40 17.41
C THR A 144 6.29 -6.87 17.44
N ASN A 145 7.54 -6.38 17.41
CA ASN A 145 7.84 -4.95 17.44
C ASN A 145 7.54 -4.22 16.12
N ILE A 146 7.36 -4.95 15.03
CA ILE A 146 7.04 -4.40 13.70
C ILE A 146 5.68 -4.86 13.19
N SER A 147 4.90 -5.57 14.01
CA SER A 147 3.52 -5.96 13.70
C SER A 147 2.60 -4.76 13.89
N VAL A 148 2.09 -4.21 12.79
CA VAL A 148 1.12 -3.09 12.82
C VAL A 148 -0.33 -3.55 13.01
N GLY A 149 -0.59 -4.85 12.92
CA GLY A 149 -1.89 -5.47 13.21
C GLY A 149 -2.16 -5.75 14.70
N HIS A 150 -1.23 -5.39 15.61
CA HIS A 150 -1.43 -5.59 17.04
C HIS A 150 -2.55 -4.69 17.59
N ILE A 151 -3.23 -5.15 18.67
CA ILE A 151 -4.34 -4.41 19.30
C ILE A 151 -3.91 -3.01 19.79
N ASP A 152 -2.67 -2.88 20.24
CA ASP A 152 -2.08 -1.62 20.71
C ASP A 152 -1.43 -0.80 19.57
N SER A 153 -1.62 -1.21 18.33
CA SER A 153 -1.08 -0.47 17.18
C SER A 153 -1.79 0.88 17.01
N LYS A 154 -1.00 1.92 16.77
CA LYS A 154 -1.51 3.26 16.43
C LYS A 154 -2.11 3.35 15.03
N PHE A 155 -1.93 2.33 14.18
CA PHE A 155 -2.29 2.38 12.77
C PHE A 155 -3.69 1.86 12.51
N GLY A 156 -4.50 2.67 11.84
CA GLY A 156 -5.82 2.30 11.35
C GLY A 156 -6.92 2.32 12.44
N ILE A 157 -8.15 2.41 11.98
CA ILE A 157 -9.34 2.31 12.83
C ILE A 157 -9.54 0.84 13.19
N SER A 158 -9.62 0.54 14.48
CA SER A 158 -9.85 -0.82 14.97
C SER A 158 -11.14 -1.42 14.39
N ILE A 159 -11.09 -2.68 13.96
CA ILE A 159 -12.29 -3.42 13.54
C ILE A 159 -13.39 -3.41 14.61
N HIS A 160 -13.02 -3.35 15.90
CA HIS A 160 -13.98 -3.25 17.01
C HIS A 160 -14.71 -1.90 17.06
N GLN A 161 -14.19 -0.88 16.38
CA GLN A 161 -14.80 0.44 16.27
C GLN A 161 -15.66 0.58 15.00
N LEU A 162 -15.82 -0.48 14.20
CA LEU A 162 -16.63 -0.47 12.99
C LEU A 162 -18.04 0.09 13.18
N PRO A 163 -18.80 -0.24 14.24
CA PRO A 163 -20.12 0.36 14.45
C PRO A 163 -20.10 1.89 14.65
N HIS A 164 -19.00 2.41 15.23
CA HIS A 164 -18.82 3.86 15.40
C HIS A 164 -18.43 4.51 14.07
N LEU A 165 -17.51 3.90 13.35
CA LEU A 165 -17.13 4.33 12.00
C LEU A 165 -18.35 4.45 11.09
N LEU A 166 -19.19 3.42 11.03
CA LEU A 166 -20.40 3.41 10.19
C LEU A 166 -21.36 4.54 10.56
N ARG A 167 -21.52 4.86 11.86
CA ARG A 167 -22.32 6.01 12.30
C ARG A 167 -21.75 7.35 11.83
N ILE A 168 -20.43 7.53 11.87
CA ILE A 168 -19.78 8.74 11.35
C ILE A 168 -20.07 8.87 9.85
N VAL A 169 -19.88 7.81 9.08
CA VAL A 169 -20.13 7.80 7.63
C VAL A 169 -21.59 8.13 7.32
N GLU A 170 -22.54 7.54 8.04
CA GLU A 170 -23.97 7.81 7.88
C GLU A 170 -24.34 9.26 8.22
N ASN A 171 -23.83 9.79 9.35
CA ASN A 171 -24.13 11.15 9.80
C ASN A 171 -23.53 12.23 8.90
N THR A 172 -22.32 12.02 8.41
CA THR A 172 -21.61 12.98 7.55
C THR A 172 -21.98 12.82 6.08
N LYS A 173 -22.56 11.67 5.70
CA LYS A 173 -22.87 11.30 4.30
C LYS A 173 -21.65 11.34 3.39
N MET A 174 -20.48 11.04 3.97
CA MET A 174 -19.22 11.07 3.24
C MET A 174 -19.14 9.94 2.22
N HIS A 175 -18.39 10.18 1.15
CA HIS A 175 -18.21 9.25 0.05
C HIS A 175 -17.00 8.34 0.28
N ILE A 176 -17.26 7.07 0.66
CA ILE A 176 -16.22 6.06 0.89
C ILE A 176 -16.04 5.25 -0.38
N VAL A 177 -14.87 5.36 -1.01
CA VAL A 177 -14.53 4.66 -2.27
C VAL A 177 -13.56 3.50 -2.08
N GLY A 178 -12.91 3.39 -0.93
CA GLY A 178 -11.95 2.32 -0.68
C GLY A 178 -11.84 1.94 0.78
N ILE A 179 -11.42 0.71 1.01
CA ILE A 179 -11.02 0.21 2.32
C ILE A 179 -9.60 -0.31 2.19
N HIS A 180 -8.75 0.10 3.12
CA HIS A 180 -7.34 -0.24 3.21
C HIS A 180 -7.03 -1.01 4.49
N MET A 181 -6.11 -1.94 4.40
CA MET A 181 -5.44 -2.53 5.56
C MET A 181 -3.93 -2.64 5.31
N HIS A 182 -3.16 -2.62 6.40
CA HIS A 182 -1.76 -3.02 6.36
C HIS A 182 -1.45 -3.81 7.63
N THR A 183 -1.16 -5.10 7.48
CA THR A 183 -1.05 -6.04 8.60
C THR A 183 0.33 -6.14 9.22
N GLY A 184 1.34 -5.56 8.57
CA GLY A 184 2.71 -5.54 9.10
C GLY A 184 3.79 -5.69 8.05
N SER A 185 4.96 -6.08 8.51
CA SER A 185 6.16 -6.27 7.70
C SER A 185 6.72 -7.68 7.90
N ASP A 186 7.45 -8.18 6.91
CA ASP A 186 8.06 -9.51 6.93
C ASP A 186 7.04 -10.66 7.14
N ILE A 187 5.90 -10.55 6.49
CA ILE A 187 4.84 -11.56 6.50
C ILE A 187 5.30 -12.73 5.64
N LEU A 188 5.64 -13.85 6.27
CA LEU A 188 6.06 -15.07 5.61
C LEU A 188 4.87 -16.00 5.33
N ASP A 189 3.97 -16.12 6.30
CA ASP A 189 2.82 -17.00 6.22
C ASP A 189 1.67 -16.35 5.42
N ILE A 190 1.43 -16.87 4.23
CA ILE A 190 0.38 -16.38 3.34
C ILE A 190 -1.03 -16.62 3.89
N GLU A 191 -1.24 -17.64 4.74
CA GLU A 191 -2.56 -17.91 5.34
C GLU A 191 -2.97 -16.80 6.31
N VAL A 192 -2.01 -16.21 7.02
CA VAL A 192 -2.25 -15.04 7.87
C VAL A 192 -2.70 -13.84 7.04
N PHE A 193 -2.08 -13.63 5.87
CA PHE A 193 -2.47 -12.58 4.93
C PHE A 193 -3.87 -12.82 4.37
N LEU A 194 -4.17 -14.06 3.99
CA LEU A 194 -5.49 -14.44 3.48
C LEU A 194 -6.59 -14.30 4.54
N TYR A 195 -6.29 -14.63 5.79
CA TYR A 195 -7.22 -14.43 6.89
C TYR A 195 -7.54 -12.93 7.11
N ALA A 196 -6.52 -12.08 7.07
CA ALA A 196 -6.72 -10.63 7.14
C ALA A 196 -7.56 -10.10 5.95
N ALA A 197 -7.36 -10.67 4.76
CA ALA A 197 -8.14 -10.34 3.57
C ALA A 197 -9.65 -10.67 3.75
N GLU A 198 -9.99 -11.82 4.34
CA GLU A 198 -11.39 -12.17 4.63
C GLU A 198 -12.04 -11.16 5.58
N ILE A 199 -11.31 -10.69 6.61
CA ILE A 199 -11.81 -9.63 7.50
C ILE A 199 -12.08 -8.34 6.70
N LEU A 200 -11.18 -7.98 5.78
CA LEU A 200 -11.37 -6.79 4.94
C LEU A 200 -12.60 -6.94 4.03
N PHE A 201 -12.84 -8.12 3.45
CA PHE A 201 -14.04 -8.40 2.67
C PHE A 201 -15.31 -8.23 3.50
N ASP A 202 -15.31 -8.70 4.75
CA ASP A 202 -16.47 -8.55 5.64
C ASP A 202 -16.72 -7.08 6.02
N VAL A 203 -15.68 -6.28 6.23
CA VAL A 203 -15.81 -4.83 6.42
C VAL A 203 -16.38 -4.18 5.16
N ALA A 204 -15.86 -4.54 3.98
CA ALA A 204 -16.25 -3.96 2.70
C ALA A 204 -17.75 -4.13 2.39
N LYS A 205 -18.39 -5.22 2.84
CA LYS A 205 -19.84 -5.46 2.68
C LYS A 205 -20.72 -4.38 3.31
N ASN A 206 -20.20 -3.57 4.23
CA ASN A 206 -20.94 -2.47 4.85
C ASN A 206 -21.02 -1.21 3.95
N PHE A 207 -20.25 -1.15 2.87
CA PHE A 207 -20.17 -0.01 1.96
C PHE A 207 -20.64 -0.43 0.57
N LYS A 208 -21.43 0.42 -0.10
CA LYS A 208 -22.07 0.06 -1.39
C LYS A 208 -21.32 0.64 -2.61
N GLU A 209 -20.48 1.65 -2.39
CA GLU A 209 -19.91 2.45 -3.48
C GLU A 209 -18.39 2.28 -3.62
N LEU A 210 -17.84 1.19 -3.05
CA LEU A 210 -16.41 0.95 -3.16
C LEU A 210 -15.95 0.80 -4.61
N GLU A 211 -14.76 1.29 -4.90
CA GLU A 211 -14.07 1.18 -6.18
C GLU A 211 -12.84 0.29 -6.08
N PHE A 212 -12.26 0.17 -4.87
CA PHE A 212 -11.07 -0.63 -4.64
C PHE A 212 -10.99 -1.17 -3.22
N LEU A 213 -10.15 -2.21 -3.07
CA LEU A 213 -9.65 -2.69 -1.79
C LEU A 213 -8.13 -2.69 -1.83
N ASP A 214 -7.52 -2.05 -0.82
CA ASP A 214 -6.08 -1.97 -0.66
C ASP A 214 -5.61 -2.88 0.48
N PHE A 215 -4.75 -3.82 0.14
CA PHE A 215 -4.25 -4.83 1.07
C PHE A 215 -2.88 -4.46 1.66
N GLY A 216 -2.39 -3.24 1.38
CA GLY A 216 -1.05 -2.84 1.78
C GLY A 216 0.02 -3.75 1.16
N SER A 217 0.94 -4.21 1.95
CA SER A 217 1.89 -5.26 1.57
C SER A 217 2.54 -5.91 2.80
N GLY A 218 3.85 -5.83 2.94
CA GLY A 218 4.57 -6.42 4.05
C GLY A 218 5.23 -7.75 3.70
N PHE A 219 5.30 -8.08 2.41
CA PHE A 219 5.93 -9.31 1.93
C PHE A 219 7.39 -9.37 2.40
N LYS A 220 7.76 -10.53 2.98
CA LYS A 220 9.13 -10.78 3.40
C LYS A 220 10.01 -10.97 2.18
N VAL A 221 11.16 -10.33 2.21
CA VAL A 221 12.22 -10.44 1.19
C VAL A 221 13.46 -11.10 1.79
N PRO A 222 14.27 -11.80 0.99
CA PRO A 222 15.53 -12.35 1.46
C PRO A 222 16.58 -11.25 1.59
N TYR A 223 17.23 -11.15 2.76
CA TYR A 223 18.39 -10.29 2.96
C TYR A 223 19.71 -11.04 2.90
N LYS A 224 19.65 -12.38 2.97
CA LYS A 224 20.79 -13.30 2.89
C LYS A 224 20.47 -14.42 1.91
N LYS A 225 21.51 -15.09 1.41
CA LYS A 225 21.39 -16.13 0.38
C LYS A 225 20.42 -17.26 0.74
N ASP A 226 20.30 -17.59 2.03
CA ASP A 226 19.48 -18.71 2.51
C ASP A 226 18.22 -18.23 3.25
N ASP A 227 17.87 -16.94 3.16
CA ASP A 227 16.64 -16.41 3.74
C ASP A 227 15.40 -16.88 2.98
N ILE A 228 14.35 -17.15 3.75
CA ILE A 228 13.03 -17.50 3.20
C ILE A 228 12.29 -16.20 2.85
N GLU A 229 11.64 -16.17 1.71
CA GLU A 229 10.78 -15.09 1.26
C GLU A 229 9.29 -15.49 1.24
N THR A 230 8.39 -14.51 1.11
CA THR A 230 6.97 -14.77 0.90
C THR A 230 6.76 -15.43 -0.46
N ASP A 231 6.01 -16.55 -0.50
CA ASP A 231 5.58 -17.18 -1.75
C ASP A 231 4.50 -16.31 -2.43
N ILE A 232 4.97 -15.35 -3.22
CA ILE A 232 4.11 -14.39 -3.93
C ILE A 232 3.25 -15.08 -5.00
N GLU A 233 3.75 -16.12 -5.60
CA GLU A 233 3.06 -16.89 -6.64
C GLU A 233 1.87 -17.66 -6.05
N GLU A 234 2.04 -18.33 -4.92
CA GLU A 234 0.94 -19.03 -4.25
C GLU A 234 -0.04 -18.05 -3.60
N LEU A 235 0.45 -16.95 -2.99
CA LEU A 235 -0.41 -15.87 -2.52
C LEU A 235 -1.26 -15.29 -3.66
N GLY A 236 -0.63 -14.98 -4.79
CA GLY A 236 -1.30 -14.45 -5.97
C GLY A 236 -2.40 -15.37 -6.47
N LYS A 237 -2.14 -16.67 -6.54
CA LYS A 237 -3.11 -17.67 -6.93
C LYS A 237 -4.31 -17.76 -5.98
N LYS A 238 -4.06 -17.82 -4.67
CA LYS A 238 -5.12 -17.95 -3.65
C LYS A 238 -5.92 -16.66 -3.50
N LEU A 239 -5.24 -15.51 -3.33
CA LEU A 239 -5.92 -14.25 -3.10
C LEU A 239 -6.70 -13.78 -4.34
N SER A 240 -6.16 -13.94 -5.56
CA SER A 240 -6.91 -13.61 -6.79
C SER A 240 -8.23 -14.38 -6.88
N LYS A 241 -8.23 -15.66 -6.53
CA LYS A 241 -9.46 -16.47 -6.51
C LYS A 241 -10.46 -15.93 -5.49
N ARG A 242 -10.00 -15.61 -4.27
CA ARG A 242 -10.85 -15.07 -3.19
C ARG A 242 -11.42 -13.69 -3.55
N PHE A 243 -10.55 -12.82 -4.06
CA PHE A 243 -10.93 -11.48 -4.47
C PHE A 243 -11.95 -11.48 -5.61
N ASN A 244 -11.74 -12.29 -6.65
CA ASN A 244 -12.70 -12.41 -7.76
C ASN A 244 -14.05 -12.97 -7.28
N SER A 245 -14.04 -13.95 -6.36
CA SER A 245 -15.29 -14.44 -5.74
C SER A 245 -15.99 -13.34 -4.95
N PHE A 246 -15.24 -12.56 -4.18
CA PHE A 246 -15.78 -11.43 -3.43
C PHE A 246 -16.37 -10.35 -4.37
N CYS A 247 -15.69 -9.98 -5.45
CA CYS A 247 -16.23 -9.03 -6.44
C CYS A 247 -17.56 -9.50 -7.03
N ALA A 248 -17.66 -10.80 -7.34
CA ALA A 248 -18.91 -11.39 -7.84
C ALA A 248 -20.05 -11.32 -6.80
N GLU A 249 -19.76 -11.56 -5.51
CA GLU A 249 -20.72 -11.43 -4.40
C GLU A 249 -21.09 -9.96 -4.15
N TYR A 250 -20.10 -9.06 -4.23
CA TYR A 250 -20.29 -7.63 -4.04
C TYR A 250 -21.06 -6.96 -5.20
N GLY A 251 -21.05 -7.60 -6.37
CA GLY A 251 -21.77 -7.13 -7.56
C GLY A 251 -21.07 -6.03 -8.35
N LYS A 252 -19.76 -5.82 -8.12
CA LYS A 252 -18.93 -4.83 -8.82
C LYS A 252 -17.50 -5.29 -8.93
N ASP A 253 -16.86 -5.07 -10.08
CA ASP A 253 -15.42 -5.32 -10.27
C ASP A 253 -14.60 -4.23 -9.61
N LEU A 254 -14.10 -4.54 -8.41
CA LEU A 254 -13.23 -3.65 -7.65
C LEU A 254 -11.78 -3.72 -8.15
N THR A 255 -11.01 -2.68 -7.88
CA THR A 255 -9.56 -2.69 -8.08
C THR A 255 -8.88 -3.32 -6.86
N LEU A 256 -8.02 -4.31 -7.09
CA LEU A 256 -7.10 -4.85 -6.08
C LEU A 256 -5.87 -3.97 -6.03
N ILE A 257 -5.54 -3.43 -4.85
CA ILE A 257 -4.36 -2.58 -4.65
C ILE A 257 -3.38 -3.24 -3.70
N PHE A 258 -2.07 -3.09 -4.00
CA PHE A 258 -0.97 -3.40 -3.10
C PHE A 258 0.00 -2.22 -3.00
N GLU A 259 0.65 -2.08 -1.83
CA GLU A 259 1.61 -1.02 -1.52
C GLU A 259 3.03 -1.58 -1.25
N PRO A 260 3.66 -2.29 -2.21
CA PRO A 260 4.98 -2.86 -1.99
C PRO A 260 6.05 -1.76 -1.92
N GLY A 261 6.87 -1.81 -0.88
CA GLY A 261 8.10 -1.02 -0.77
C GLY A 261 9.33 -1.91 -0.91
N LYS A 262 9.75 -2.54 0.18
CA LYS A 262 10.93 -3.43 0.25
C LYS A 262 10.93 -4.50 -0.85
N PHE A 263 9.79 -5.11 -1.13
CA PHE A 263 9.67 -6.15 -2.13
C PHE A 263 10.24 -5.74 -3.49
N LEU A 264 10.08 -4.47 -3.88
CA LEU A 264 10.55 -3.99 -5.17
C LEU A 264 12.03 -3.58 -5.19
N VAL A 265 12.54 -3.03 -4.08
CA VAL A 265 13.83 -2.31 -4.12
C VAL A 265 14.93 -2.89 -3.24
N SER A 266 14.60 -3.70 -2.21
CA SER A 266 15.61 -4.11 -1.21
C SER A 266 16.73 -5.00 -1.76
N GLU A 267 16.46 -5.80 -2.78
CA GLU A 267 17.47 -6.64 -3.43
C GLU A 267 18.25 -5.94 -4.55
N ALA A 268 17.93 -4.67 -4.84
CA ALA A 268 18.51 -3.93 -5.94
C ALA A 268 19.71 -3.05 -5.52
N GLY A 269 19.90 -2.84 -4.21
CA GLY A 269 20.93 -1.93 -3.67
C GLY A 269 22.29 -2.59 -3.43
N TYR A 270 23.36 -1.82 -3.69
CA TYR A 270 24.74 -2.18 -3.44
C TYR A 270 25.46 -1.01 -2.78
#